data_b91f041cf7ee6f5f141c18e508e1b855
#
_entry.id   b91f041cf7ee6f5f141c18e508e1b855
#
_cell.length_a   1.000
_cell.length_b   1.000
_cell.length_c   1.000
_cell.angle_alpha   90.00
_cell.angle_beta   90.00
_cell.angle_gamma   90.00
#
_symmetry.space_group_name_H-M   'P 1'
#
loop_
_entity.id
_entity.type
_entity.pdbx_description
1 polymer ?
#
loop_
_entity_poly.entity_id
_entity_poly.type
_entity_poly.pdbx_seq_one_letter_code
_entity_poly.pdbx_strand_id
1 'polypeptide(L)'
;MLLIIVFFVIIAFLLVAYIVLNVELDIDELICKIIFAGIFLMSIGAFMVVTYISVSYTSNIKMHEEIESSQTIVNLKDNRDTKGHFFIGTGYVGTEAYYYYYYQTKSGSFKADKIRTDKCEVFYTKDTPHIDTIIQIPDEEQTKNWLTLSWLLSLQTSSNERYKIYVPEGTITDDFSIDME
;
A
#
# COMPACT_ATOMS: atom_id res chain seq x y z
N MET A 1 -13.80 -7.23 -10.98
CA MET A 1 -14.96 -7.91 -11.58
C MET A 1 -16.29 -7.48 -10.97
N LEU A 2 -16.47 -7.50 -9.65
CA LEU A 2 -17.70 -7.08 -8.97
C LEU A 2 -18.12 -5.64 -9.33
N LEU A 3 -17.21 -4.68 -9.30
CA LEU A 3 -17.45 -3.27 -9.62
C LEU A 3 -17.97 -3.08 -11.05
N ILE A 4 -17.46 -3.87 -11.99
CA ILE A 4 -17.90 -3.85 -13.39
C ILE A 4 -19.32 -4.38 -13.51
N ILE A 5 -19.63 -5.49 -12.83
CA ILE A 5 -20.99 -6.08 -12.81
C ILE A 5 -21.97 -5.10 -12.22
N VAL A 6 -21.63 -4.46 -11.10
CA VAL A 6 -22.45 -3.45 -10.44
C VAL A 6 -22.68 -2.23 -11.33
N PHE A 7 -21.65 -1.74 -12.01
CA PHE A 7 -21.77 -0.63 -12.96
C PHE A 7 -22.73 -0.96 -14.10
N PHE A 8 -22.66 -2.16 -14.67
CA PHE A 8 -23.59 -2.60 -15.70
C PHE A 8 -25.00 -2.78 -15.18
N VAL A 9 -25.19 -3.27 -13.95
CA VAL A 9 -26.52 -3.38 -13.31
C VAL A 9 -27.11 -1.99 -13.10
N ILE A 10 -26.35 -1.02 -12.65
CA ILE A 10 -26.81 0.37 -12.49
C ILE A 10 -27.17 0.98 -13.84
N ILE A 11 -26.37 0.80 -14.88
CA ILE A 11 -26.68 1.32 -16.22
C ILE A 11 -27.93 0.66 -16.79
N ALA A 12 -28.04 -0.67 -16.73
CA ALA A 12 -29.25 -1.40 -17.19
C ALA A 12 -30.47 -0.90 -16.47
N PHE A 13 -30.36 -0.65 -15.17
CA PHE A 13 -31.44 -0.16 -14.36
C PHE A 13 -31.86 1.28 -14.71
N LEU A 14 -30.88 2.19 -14.91
CA LEU A 14 -31.16 3.56 -15.36
C LEU A 14 -31.78 3.59 -16.76
N LEU A 15 -31.42 2.66 -17.63
CA LEU A 15 -32.02 2.50 -18.95
C LEU A 15 -33.48 2.03 -18.89
N VAL A 16 -33.78 1.06 -18.03
CA VAL A 16 -35.12 0.61 -17.77
C VAL A 16 -35.96 1.72 -17.12
N ALA A 17 -35.37 2.49 -16.16
CA ALA A 17 -36.02 3.65 -15.57
C ALA A 17 -36.40 4.70 -16.61
N TYR A 18 -35.45 5.02 -17.50
CA TYR A 18 -35.64 5.96 -18.57
C TYR A 18 -36.78 5.52 -19.52
N ILE A 19 -36.82 4.25 -19.89
CA ILE A 19 -37.88 3.69 -20.74
C ILE A 19 -39.25 3.80 -20.05
N VAL A 20 -39.37 3.37 -18.78
CA VAL A 20 -40.63 3.40 -18.02
C VAL A 20 -41.16 4.84 -17.82
N LEU A 21 -40.25 5.81 -17.64
CA LEU A 21 -40.61 7.22 -17.47
C LEU A 21 -41.07 7.89 -18.77
N ASN A 22 -40.63 7.40 -19.93
CA ASN A 22 -40.95 8.01 -21.24
C ASN A 22 -41.98 7.25 -22.07
N VAL A 23 -42.43 6.08 -21.60
CA VAL A 23 -43.55 5.36 -22.24
C VAL A 23 -44.87 5.84 -21.63
N GLU A 24 -45.79 6.35 -22.47
CA GLU A 24 -47.18 6.62 -22.08
C GLU A 24 -47.90 5.28 -21.91
N LEU A 25 -48.07 4.86 -20.67
CA LEU A 25 -48.83 3.69 -20.30
C LEU A 25 -50.23 4.13 -19.82
N ASP A 26 -51.25 3.70 -20.52
CA ASP A 26 -52.67 4.05 -20.28
C ASP A 26 -53.27 3.41 -19.00
N ILE A 27 -52.51 2.54 -18.29
CA ILE A 27 -53.04 1.78 -17.16
C ILE A 27 -52.16 2.01 -15.92
N ASP A 28 -52.77 2.65 -14.93
CA ASP A 28 -52.20 2.79 -13.56
C ASP A 28 -50.72 3.22 -13.51
N GLU A 29 -50.40 4.24 -14.28
CA GLU A 29 -49.03 4.82 -14.38
C GLU A 29 -48.42 5.10 -13.00
N LEU A 30 -49.24 5.53 -12.04
CA LEU A 30 -48.82 5.80 -10.67
C LEU A 30 -48.37 4.53 -9.94
N ILE A 31 -49.09 3.41 -10.10
CA ILE A 31 -48.75 2.13 -9.45
C ILE A 31 -47.46 1.58 -10.00
N CYS A 32 -47.26 1.62 -11.32
CA CYS A 32 -46.05 1.20 -11.97
C CYS A 32 -44.84 2.02 -11.50
N LYS A 33 -44.96 3.34 -11.37
CA LYS A 33 -43.92 4.24 -10.87
C LYS A 33 -43.56 3.94 -9.41
N ILE A 34 -44.57 3.66 -8.55
CA ILE A 34 -44.31 3.30 -7.14
C ILE A 34 -43.61 1.95 -7.03
N ILE A 35 -44.02 0.92 -7.77
CA ILE A 35 -43.37 -0.38 -7.77
C ILE A 35 -41.92 -0.24 -8.24
N PHE A 36 -41.71 0.51 -9.31
CA PHE A 36 -40.40 0.75 -9.86
C PHE A 36 -39.45 1.48 -8.87
N ALA A 37 -39.95 2.52 -8.21
CA ALA A 37 -39.21 3.23 -7.16
C ALA A 37 -38.87 2.31 -5.98
N GLY A 38 -39.80 1.42 -5.60
CA GLY A 38 -39.59 0.42 -4.57
C GLY A 38 -38.45 -0.57 -4.92
N ILE A 39 -38.46 -1.13 -6.14
CA ILE A 39 -37.42 -2.02 -6.64
C ILE A 39 -36.06 -1.30 -6.67
N PHE A 40 -36.04 -0.02 -7.08
CA PHE A 40 -34.84 0.80 -7.11
C PHE A 40 -34.27 1.01 -5.72
N LEU A 41 -35.05 1.39 -4.75
CA LEU A 41 -34.62 1.55 -3.37
C LEU A 41 -34.08 0.24 -2.78
N MET A 42 -34.77 -0.89 -3.07
CA MET A 42 -34.27 -2.20 -2.63
C MET A 42 -32.94 -2.57 -3.28
N SER A 43 -32.72 -2.25 -4.56
CA SER A 43 -31.46 -2.53 -5.24
C SER A 43 -30.32 -1.69 -4.69
N ILE A 44 -30.54 -0.42 -4.36
CA ILE A 44 -29.56 0.44 -3.68
C ILE A 44 -29.23 -0.14 -2.29
N GLY A 45 -30.25 -0.54 -1.53
CA GLY A 45 -30.03 -1.15 -0.21
C GLY A 45 -29.20 -2.43 -0.30
N ALA A 46 -29.54 -3.33 -1.22
CA ALA A 46 -28.76 -4.56 -1.45
C ALA A 46 -27.31 -4.26 -1.85
N PHE A 47 -27.10 -3.27 -2.72
CA PHE A 47 -25.77 -2.84 -3.12
C PHE A 47 -24.95 -2.32 -1.93
N MET A 48 -25.53 -1.46 -1.09
CA MET A 48 -24.88 -0.96 0.12
C MET A 48 -24.47 -2.10 1.06
N VAL A 49 -25.33 -3.09 1.25
CA VAL A 49 -25.04 -4.26 2.09
C VAL A 49 -23.88 -5.08 1.51
N VAL A 50 -23.92 -5.38 0.21
CA VAL A 50 -22.84 -6.15 -0.45
C VAL A 50 -21.51 -5.40 -0.38
N THR A 51 -21.53 -4.08 -0.60
CA THR A 51 -20.31 -3.25 -0.52
C THR A 51 -19.77 -3.24 0.90
N TYR A 52 -20.61 -3.07 1.90
CA TYR A 52 -20.21 -3.11 3.30
C TYR A 52 -19.58 -4.46 3.68
N ILE A 53 -20.20 -5.58 3.29
CA ILE A 53 -19.69 -6.92 3.52
C ILE A 53 -18.32 -7.10 2.82
N SER A 54 -18.19 -6.65 1.57
CA SER A 54 -16.95 -6.76 0.80
C SER A 54 -15.81 -5.94 1.42
N VAL A 55 -16.09 -4.70 1.86
CA VAL A 55 -15.09 -3.86 2.55
C VAL A 55 -14.70 -4.50 3.87
N SER A 56 -15.67 -4.93 4.68
CA SER A 56 -15.41 -5.57 5.96
C SER A 56 -14.62 -6.88 5.80
N TYR A 57 -14.92 -7.68 4.80
CA TYR A 57 -14.19 -8.90 4.49
C TYR A 57 -12.73 -8.57 4.10
N THR A 58 -12.55 -7.64 3.17
CA THR A 58 -11.21 -7.27 2.66
C THR A 58 -10.32 -6.67 3.74
N SER A 59 -10.88 -5.85 4.64
CA SER A 59 -10.12 -5.25 5.76
C SER A 59 -9.71 -6.26 6.83
N ASN A 60 -10.35 -7.43 6.89
CA ASN A 60 -10.03 -8.51 7.83
C ASN A 60 -9.13 -9.61 7.21
N ILE A 61 -8.68 -9.45 5.98
CA ILE A 61 -7.74 -10.38 5.36
C ILE A 61 -6.42 -10.36 6.13
N LYS A 62 -5.93 -11.54 6.48
CA LYS A 62 -4.64 -11.67 7.14
C LYS A 62 -3.52 -11.29 6.19
N MET A 63 -2.60 -10.49 6.68
CA MET A 63 -1.39 -10.09 5.98
C MET A 63 -0.19 -10.80 6.59
N HIS A 64 0.78 -11.20 5.78
CA HIS A 64 2.08 -11.69 6.23
C HIS A 64 3.19 -10.84 5.64
N GLU A 65 4.33 -10.81 6.34
CA GLU A 65 5.51 -10.07 5.87
C GLU A 65 6.27 -10.91 4.85
N GLU A 66 6.64 -10.27 3.74
CA GLU A 66 7.54 -10.85 2.74
C GLU A 66 8.64 -9.86 2.38
N ILE A 67 9.84 -10.38 2.12
CA ILE A 67 10.97 -9.56 1.65
C ILE A 67 10.77 -9.30 0.16
N GLU A 68 10.46 -8.07 -0.20
CA GLU A 68 10.34 -7.63 -1.59
C GLU A 68 11.70 -7.51 -2.25
N SER A 69 12.65 -6.92 -1.53
CA SER A 69 14.01 -6.73 -2.02
C SER A 69 15.01 -6.68 -0.89
N SER A 70 16.24 -7.11 -1.17
CA SER A 70 17.37 -6.98 -0.27
C SER A 70 18.47 -6.20 -0.98
N GLN A 71 19.00 -5.17 -0.33
CA GLN A 71 19.99 -4.28 -0.90
C GLN A 71 21.22 -4.18 -0.01
N THR A 72 22.36 -4.61 -0.55
CA THR A 72 23.64 -4.46 0.16
C THR A 72 24.03 -2.99 0.25
N ILE A 73 24.36 -2.55 1.45
CA ILE A 73 24.84 -1.20 1.72
C ILE A 73 26.36 -1.18 1.80
N VAL A 74 26.93 -0.05 1.43
CA VAL A 74 28.38 0.13 1.41
C VAL A 74 28.82 1.01 2.56
N ASN A 75 30.07 0.79 2.98
CA ASN A 75 30.69 1.56 4.04
C ASN A 75 30.86 3.02 3.60
N LEU A 76 30.45 3.94 4.46
CA LEU A 76 30.71 5.35 4.34
C LEU A 76 32.10 5.63 4.92
N LYS A 77 33.06 6.05 4.08
CA LYS A 77 34.31 6.61 4.56
C LYS A 77 34.12 8.11 4.77
N ASP A 78 34.19 8.54 6.01
CA ASP A 78 34.35 9.95 6.29
C ASP A 78 35.83 10.33 6.08
N ASN A 79 36.09 11.47 5.43
CA ASN A 79 37.41 12.05 5.28
C ASN A 79 37.92 12.73 6.56
N ARG A 80 37.12 12.80 7.60
CA ARG A 80 37.52 13.28 8.91
C ARG A 80 38.05 12.12 9.75
N ASP A 81 39.10 12.36 10.53
CA ASP A 81 39.86 11.46 11.42
C ASP A 81 39.06 10.53 12.35
N THR A 82 37.85 10.14 12.00
CA THR A 82 37.03 9.16 12.72
C THR A 82 37.53 7.75 12.42
N LYS A 83 38.16 7.15 13.41
CA LYS A 83 38.57 5.74 13.42
C LYS A 83 37.30 4.85 13.45
N GLY A 84 36.70 4.59 12.29
CA GLY A 84 35.56 3.68 12.24
C GLY A 84 35.00 3.52 10.81
N HIS A 85 34.44 2.35 10.58
CA HIS A 85 33.62 2.09 9.40
C HIS A 85 32.17 2.20 9.83
N PHE A 86 31.41 3.12 9.25
CA PHE A 86 29.96 3.19 9.48
C PHE A 86 29.21 3.01 8.18
N PHE A 87 28.05 2.40 8.28
CA PHE A 87 27.19 2.08 7.15
C PHE A 87 25.96 2.99 7.09
N ILE A 88 25.56 3.53 8.24
CA ILE A 88 24.35 4.34 8.39
C ILE A 88 24.71 5.66 9.07
N GLY A 89 24.27 6.77 8.46
CA GLY A 89 24.25 8.08 9.11
C GLY A 89 22.84 8.42 9.57
N THR A 90 22.70 9.13 10.68
CA THR A 90 21.40 9.66 11.13
C THR A 90 21.33 11.16 10.86
N GLY A 91 20.14 11.65 10.54
CA GLY A 91 19.95 13.06 10.29
C GLY A 91 18.48 13.45 10.29
N TYR A 92 18.20 14.75 10.28
CA TYR A 92 16.85 15.29 10.33
C TYR A 92 16.52 16.10 9.07
N VAL A 93 15.29 15.97 8.60
CA VAL A 93 14.72 16.85 7.58
C VAL A 93 13.43 17.43 8.17
N GLY A 94 13.51 18.69 8.58
CA GLY A 94 12.44 19.30 9.39
C GLY A 94 12.36 18.63 10.76
N THR A 95 11.22 18.03 11.07
CA THR A 95 10.97 17.30 12.34
C THR A 95 11.11 15.79 12.20
N GLU A 96 11.37 15.27 11.01
CA GLU A 96 11.45 13.84 10.74
C GLU A 96 12.90 13.36 10.77
N ALA A 97 13.15 12.24 11.44
CA ALA A 97 14.45 11.59 11.51
C ALA A 97 14.59 10.57 10.37
N TYR A 98 15.80 10.50 9.80
CA TYR A 98 16.14 9.62 8.70
C TYR A 98 17.45 8.90 8.95
N TYR A 99 17.52 7.65 8.42
CA TYR A 99 18.74 6.92 8.19
C TYR A 99 19.22 7.16 6.77
N TYR A 100 20.49 7.61 6.62
CA TYR A 100 21.15 7.82 5.34
C TYR A 100 22.12 6.69 5.08
N TYR A 101 22.15 6.18 3.85
CA TYR A 101 23.02 5.09 3.46
C TYR A 101 23.43 5.20 1.99
N TYR A 102 24.49 4.50 1.63
CA TYR A 102 24.92 4.36 0.24
C TYR A 102 24.81 2.91 -0.19
N TYR A 103 24.44 2.72 -1.42
CA TYR A 103 24.38 1.42 -2.04
C TYR A 103 24.96 1.42 -3.44
N GLN A 104 25.44 0.25 -3.89
CA GLN A 104 25.94 0.08 -5.25
C GLN A 104 24.79 -0.37 -6.16
N THR A 105 24.62 0.35 -7.27
CA THR A 105 23.63 -0.02 -8.29
C THR A 105 24.15 -1.19 -9.13
N LYS A 106 23.24 -1.82 -9.89
CA LYS A 106 23.61 -2.88 -10.85
C LYS A 106 24.63 -2.44 -11.91
N SER A 107 24.71 -1.14 -12.19
CA SER A 107 25.71 -0.56 -13.11
C SER A 107 27.08 -0.30 -12.46
N GLY A 108 27.23 -0.58 -11.16
CA GLY A 108 28.47 -0.34 -10.42
C GLY A 108 28.60 1.07 -9.82
N SER A 109 27.67 1.99 -10.10
CA SER A 109 27.68 3.33 -9.50
C SER A 109 27.16 3.30 -8.06
N PHE A 110 27.60 4.27 -7.24
CA PHE A 110 27.08 4.44 -5.87
C PHE A 110 25.96 5.48 -5.86
N LYS A 111 24.92 5.20 -5.09
CA LYS A 111 23.83 6.14 -4.84
C LYS A 111 23.59 6.29 -3.36
N ALA A 112 23.30 7.52 -2.94
CA ALA A 112 22.79 7.83 -1.61
C ALA A 112 21.27 7.67 -1.60
N ASP A 113 20.74 7.16 -0.49
CA ASP A 113 19.32 7.10 -0.22
C ASP A 113 19.05 7.32 1.26
N LYS A 114 17.79 7.50 1.63
CA LYS A 114 17.38 7.70 3.00
C LYS A 114 16.04 7.05 3.30
N ILE A 115 15.89 6.55 4.51
CA ILE A 115 14.68 5.92 5.00
C ILE A 115 14.28 6.57 6.33
N ARG A 116 12.99 6.78 6.55
CA ARG A 116 12.49 7.33 7.82
C ARG A 116 12.74 6.34 8.96
N THR A 117 13.21 6.83 10.08
CA THR A 117 13.54 5.97 11.24
C THR A 117 12.31 5.27 11.83
N ASP A 118 11.13 5.88 11.74
CA ASP A 118 9.87 5.30 12.24
C ASP A 118 9.36 4.12 11.40
N LYS A 119 9.93 3.91 10.20
CA LYS A 119 9.62 2.77 9.33
C LYS A 119 10.70 1.68 9.36
N CYS A 120 11.72 1.84 10.21
CA CYS A 120 12.89 0.99 10.23
C CYS A 120 13.02 0.23 11.54
N GLU A 121 13.45 -1.02 11.44
CA GLU A 121 13.97 -1.81 12.54
C GLU A 121 15.44 -2.11 12.30
N VAL A 122 16.30 -1.90 13.29
CA VAL A 122 17.73 -2.13 13.18
C VAL A 122 18.12 -3.41 13.88
N PHE A 123 18.83 -4.27 13.17
CA PHE A 123 19.35 -5.55 13.67
C PHE A 123 20.88 -5.54 13.57
N TYR A 124 21.53 -5.88 14.65
CA TYR A 124 22.99 -6.04 14.65
C TYR A 124 23.37 -7.44 14.21
N THR A 125 24.22 -7.51 13.19
CA THR A 125 24.71 -8.77 12.61
C THR A 125 26.19 -8.70 12.30
N LYS A 126 26.82 -9.87 12.14
CA LYS A 126 28.19 -10.01 11.63
C LYS A 126 28.24 -10.32 10.13
N ASP A 127 27.08 -10.52 9.52
CA ASP A 127 26.95 -10.79 8.10
C ASP A 127 27.16 -9.52 7.26
N THR A 128 27.11 -9.66 5.95
CA THR A 128 27.21 -8.52 5.01
C THR A 128 26.09 -7.52 5.31
N PRO A 129 26.42 -6.24 5.53
CA PRO A 129 25.43 -5.20 5.80
C PRO A 129 24.46 -5.03 4.65
N HIS A 130 23.15 -5.03 4.96
CA HIS A 130 22.10 -4.91 3.96
C HIS A 130 20.83 -4.32 4.57
N ILE A 131 19.95 -3.89 3.69
CA ILE A 131 18.60 -3.41 4.02
C ILE A 131 17.60 -4.25 3.26
N ASP A 132 16.67 -4.84 3.99
CA ASP A 132 15.53 -5.56 3.44
C ASP A 132 14.31 -4.66 3.42
N THR A 133 13.68 -4.54 2.26
CA THR A 133 12.37 -3.92 2.11
C THR A 133 11.31 -4.97 2.38
N ILE A 134 10.49 -4.73 3.39
CA ILE A 134 9.43 -5.63 3.82
C ILE A 134 8.10 -5.08 3.35
N ILE A 135 7.35 -5.88 2.64
CA ILE A 135 5.97 -5.60 2.27
C ILE A 135 5.02 -6.56 2.99
N GLN A 136 3.80 -6.09 3.22
CA GLN A 136 2.75 -6.93 3.72
C GLN A 136 1.94 -7.48 2.55
N ILE A 137 1.94 -8.80 2.40
CA ILE A 137 1.20 -9.50 1.35
C ILE A 137 -0.03 -10.18 1.96
N PRO A 138 -1.19 -10.08 1.31
CA PRO A 138 -2.39 -10.76 1.76
C PRO A 138 -2.29 -12.27 1.52
N ASP A 139 -2.90 -13.05 2.39
CA ASP A 139 -2.99 -14.49 2.28
C ASP A 139 -3.72 -14.88 0.97
N GLU A 140 -3.05 -15.65 0.10
CA GLU A 140 -3.56 -16.00 -1.23
C GLU A 140 -4.91 -16.75 -1.18
N GLU A 141 -5.13 -17.60 -0.19
CA GLU A 141 -6.38 -18.35 -0.07
C GLU A 141 -7.57 -17.40 0.17
N GLN A 142 -7.34 -16.33 0.94
CA GLN A 142 -8.39 -15.37 1.26
C GLN A 142 -8.65 -14.39 0.11
N THR A 143 -7.63 -14.11 -0.73
CA THR A 143 -7.77 -13.21 -1.88
C THR A 143 -8.57 -13.80 -3.04
N LYS A 144 -8.70 -15.12 -3.11
CA LYS A 144 -9.50 -15.80 -4.15
C LYS A 144 -11.01 -15.63 -3.98
N ASN A 145 -11.46 -15.11 -2.84
CA ASN A 145 -12.87 -14.88 -2.59
C ASN A 145 -13.40 -13.76 -3.50
N TRP A 146 -14.58 -13.97 -4.09
CA TRP A 146 -15.24 -12.99 -4.97
C TRP A 146 -15.61 -11.66 -4.27
N LEU A 147 -15.74 -11.69 -2.92
CA LEU A 147 -15.97 -10.51 -2.09
C LEU A 147 -14.73 -9.63 -1.93
N THR A 148 -13.53 -10.14 -2.28
CA THR A 148 -12.28 -9.41 -2.11
C THR A 148 -12.19 -8.24 -3.08
N LEU A 149 -11.94 -7.05 -2.55
CA LEU A 149 -11.72 -5.83 -3.31
C LEU A 149 -10.22 -5.63 -3.57
N SER A 150 -9.72 -6.13 -4.69
CA SER A 150 -8.28 -6.13 -5.03
C SER A 150 -7.64 -4.74 -4.95
N TRP A 151 -8.39 -3.67 -5.32
CA TRP A 151 -7.90 -2.30 -5.24
C TRP A 151 -7.67 -1.84 -3.78
N LEU A 152 -8.50 -2.30 -2.84
CA LEU A 152 -8.33 -1.98 -1.42
C LEU A 152 -7.09 -2.67 -0.84
N LEU A 153 -6.85 -3.93 -1.25
CA LEU A 153 -5.64 -4.66 -0.86
C LEU A 153 -4.38 -3.98 -1.40
N SER A 154 -4.38 -3.51 -2.65
CA SER A 154 -3.23 -2.81 -3.22
C SER A 154 -2.89 -1.52 -2.48
N LEU A 155 -3.90 -0.79 -1.99
CA LEU A 155 -3.69 0.37 -1.14
C LEU A 155 -3.06 0.00 0.22
N GLN A 156 -3.50 -1.09 0.84
CA GLN A 156 -2.93 -1.58 2.09
C GLN A 156 -1.48 -2.03 1.92
N THR A 157 -1.18 -2.75 0.86
CA THR A 157 0.18 -3.23 0.55
C THR A 157 1.14 -2.07 0.34
N SER A 158 0.78 -1.08 -0.48
CA SER A 158 1.66 0.05 -0.80
C SER A 158 1.88 1.04 0.36
N SER A 159 0.98 1.08 1.34
CA SER A 159 1.10 2.01 2.48
C SER A 159 1.96 1.48 3.63
N ASN A 160 2.26 0.18 3.65
CA ASN A 160 2.88 -0.52 4.76
C ASN A 160 4.31 -1.02 4.48
N GLU A 161 5.05 -0.33 3.60
CA GLU A 161 6.48 -0.62 3.44
C GLU A 161 7.22 -0.35 4.75
N ARG A 162 7.98 -1.35 5.20
CA ARG A 162 8.88 -1.30 6.34
C ARG A 162 10.27 -1.76 5.92
N TYR A 163 11.25 -1.41 6.72
CA TYR A 163 12.64 -1.72 6.42
C TYR A 163 13.30 -2.40 7.60
N LYS A 164 14.04 -3.47 7.33
CA LYS A 164 14.92 -4.13 8.30
C LYS A 164 16.35 -3.87 7.89
N ILE A 165 17.08 -3.16 8.75
CA ILE A 165 18.47 -2.75 8.52
C ILE A 165 19.36 -3.70 9.29
N TYR A 166 20.26 -4.39 8.60
CA TYR A 166 21.22 -5.33 9.19
C TYR A 166 22.63 -4.74 9.07
N VAL A 167 23.20 -4.37 10.21
CA VAL A 167 24.54 -3.75 10.27
C VAL A 167 25.36 -4.27 11.46
N PRO A 168 26.70 -4.20 11.42
CA PRO A 168 27.52 -4.49 12.59
C PRO A 168 27.28 -3.47 13.72
N GLU A 169 27.45 -3.92 14.95
CA GLU A 169 27.34 -3.04 16.11
C GLU A 169 28.35 -1.89 16.07
N GLY A 170 27.90 -0.67 16.45
CA GLY A 170 28.73 0.53 16.46
C GLY A 170 29.00 1.16 15.08
N THR A 171 28.24 0.76 14.05
CA THR A 171 28.40 1.28 12.67
C THR A 171 27.32 2.26 12.24
N ILE A 172 26.48 2.70 13.16
CA ILE A 172 25.51 3.80 13.01
C ILE A 172 26.12 5.03 13.66
N THR A 173 26.12 6.16 12.95
CA THR A 173 26.65 7.42 13.48
C THR A 173 25.60 8.51 13.47
N ASP A 174 25.57 9.31 14.55
CA ASP A 174 24.73 10.50 14.68
C ASP A 174 25.42 11.76 14.15
N ASP A 175 26.72 11.68 13.86
CA ASP A 175 27.59 12.79 13.45
C ASP A 175 27.88 12.70 11.94
N PHE A 176 26.82 12.76 11.15
CA PHE A 176 26.88 12.64 9.70
C PHE A 176 26.66 14.00 9.02
N SER A 177 27.71 14.58 8.43
CA SER A 177 27.60 15.74 7.54
C SER A 177 27.91 15.31 6.11
N ILE A 178 26.97 15.53 5.20
CA ILE A 178 27.21 15.38 3.76
C ILE A 178 27.87 16.69 3.30
N ASP A 179 29.16 16.68 3.07
CA ASP A 179 29.81 17.75 2.34
C ASP A 179 29.45 17.59 0.86
N MET A 180 28.50 18.40 0.39
CA MET A 180 28.22 18.56 -1.04
C MET A 180 29.18 19.64 -1.56
N GLU A 181 30.37 19.22 -2.04
CA GLU A 181 31.20 20.01 -2.93
C GLU A 181 30.78 19.81 -4.39
#